data_590e41931141f967d9ad27938b5312a5
#
_entry.id   590e41931141f967d9ad27938b5312a5
#
_cell.length_a   1.000
_cell.length_b   1.000
_cell.length_c   1.000
_cell.angle_alpha   90.00
_cell.angle_beta   90.00
_cell.angle_gamma   90.00
#
_symmetry.space_group_name_H-M   'P 1'
#
loop_
_entity.id
_entity.type
_entity.pdbx_description
1 polymer ?
#
loop_
_entity_poly.entity_id
_entity_poly.type
_entity_poly.pdbx_seq_one_letter_code
_entity_poly.pdbx_strand_id
1 'polypeptide(L)'
;ESHTEIVKQVLNELKLDQLILSGHSWGGLVALDLSTQYKNEMTLCMNIAYPFLVGDILLDYAKGNLDQAVEFLMKYGIYKMPETEIKTTGFGVKGSGFYGRSKGEIKSPYGTKTVENDPEREIKLYPLKRLFNQTEKEISSIDLKSCTNFRLKDNQIKNLRNVKFLFCDKDKLARYNPENELLINANHEKDIFILEETGHFPYFEDPDQLEMVFKKIFS
;
A
#
# COMPACT_ATOMS: atom_id res chain seq x y z
N GLU A 1 16.80 0.30 -14.61
CA GLU A 1 17.12 -0.47 -13.41
C GLU A 1 15.82 -0.85 -12.71
N SER A 2 15.65 -2.10 -12.28
CA SER A 2 14.41 -2.52 -11.62
C SER A 2 14.39 -2.05 -10.16
N HIS A 3 13.19 -1.87 -9.58
CA HIS A 3 13.04 -1.54 -8.15
C HIS A 3 13.75 -2.57 -7.26
N THR A 4 13.66 -3.85 -7.61
CA THR A 4 14.35 -4.93 -6.90
C THR A 4 15.86 -4.73 -6.88
N GLU A 5 16.47 -4.38 -8.01
CA GLU A 5 17.91 -4.14 -8.09
C GLU A 5 18.36 -2.93 -7.26
N ILE A 6 17.56 -1.84 -7.25
CA ILE A 6 17.83 -0.66 -6.42
C ILE A 6 17.83 -1.03 -4.93
N VAL A 7 16.78 -1.74 -4.47
CA VAL A 7 16.68 -2.17 -3.07
C VAL A 7 17.82 -3.12 -2.71
N LYS A 8 18.18 -4.04 -3.61
CA LYS A 8 19.28 -4.98 -3.42
C LYS A 8 20.64 -4.27 -3.26
N GLN A 9 20.89 -3.21 -4.03
CA GLN A 9 22.08 -2.39 -3.86
C GLN A 9 22.13 -1.75 -2.47
N VAL A 10 21.01 -1.17 -2.01
CA VAL A 10 20.92 -0.60 -0.65
C VAL A 10 21.17 -1.65 0.42
N LEU A 11 20.57 -2.84 0.31
CA LEU A 11 20.78 -3.92 1.27
C LEU A 11 22.23 -4.40 1.31
N ASN A 12 22.90 -4.47 0.17
CA ASN A 12 24.31 -4.84 0.09
C ASN A 12 25.22 -3.81 0.79
N GLU A 13 24.92 -2.53 0.67
CA GLU A 13 25.66 -1.45 1.36
C GLU A 13 25.43 -1.49 2.88
N LEU A 14 24.19 -1.80 3.31
CA LEU A 14 23.84 -1.85 4.73
C LEU A 14 24.47 -3.04 5.46
N LYS A 15 24.84 -4.12 4.75
CA LYS A 15 25.51 -5.34 5.30
C LYS A 15 24.77 -5.91 6.52
N LEU A 16 23.47 -6.08 6.41
CA LEU A 16 22.62 -6.59 7.49
C LEU A 16 22.80 -8.10 7.66
N ASP A 17 23.00 -8.57 8.90
CA ASP A 17 23.16 -9.98 9.22
C ASP A 17 21.81 -10.71 9.28
N GLN A 18 20.77 -10.02 9.74
CA GLN A 18 19.39 -10.50 9.86
C GLN A 18 18.47 -9.56 9.13
N LEU A 19 17.62 -10.09 8.26
CA LEU A 19 16.77 -9.31 7.39
C LEU A 19 15.36 -9.88 7.35
N ILE A 20 14.40 -9.02 7.65
CA ILE A 20 12.98 -9.23 7.34
C ILE A 20 12.61 -8.27 6.22
N LEU A 21 12.08 -8.81 5.13
CA LEU A 21 11.54 -8.04 4.02
C LEU A 21 10.06 -7.80 4.26
N SER A 22 9.61 -6.57 4.17
CA SER A 22 8.18 -6.27 4.25
C SER A 22 7.80 -5.24 3.20
N GLY A 23 6.66 -5.45 2.57
CA GLY A 23 6.15 -4.54 1.56
C GLY A 23 4.63 -4.59 1.44
N HIS A 24 4.07 -3.44 1.07
CA HIS A 24 2.65 -3.25 0.84
C HIS A 24 2.40 -2.98 -0.65
N SER A 25 1.36 -3.59 -1.21
CA SER A 25 0.97 -3.39 -2.61
C SER A 25 2.14 -3.64 -3.58
N TRP A 26 2.53 -2.69 -4.41
CA TRP A 26 3.72 -2.80 -5.27
C TRP A 26 5.00 -3.15 -4.48
N GLY A 27 5.20 -2.51 -3.33
CA GLY A 27 6.33 -2.83 -2.43
C GLY A 27 6.31 -4.29 -1.95
N GLY A 28 5.14 -4.90 -1.81
CA GLY A 28 4.99 -6.32 -1.49
C GLY A 28 5.47 -7.24 -2.62
N LEU A 29 5.25 -6.88 -3.88
CA LEU A 29 5.77 -7.61 -5.03
C LEU A 29 7.30 -7.45 -5.15
N VAL A 30 7.84 -6.28 -4.85
CA VAL A 30 9.29 -6.05 -4.79
C VAL A 30 9.92 -6.89 -3.68
N ALA A 31 9.31 -6.94 -2.49
CA ALA A 31 9.77 -7.77 -1.38
C ALA A 31 9.73 -9.27 -1.75
N LEU A 32 8.68 -9.69 -2.46
CA LEU A 32 8.53 -11.06 -2.94
C LEU A 32 9.61 -11.44 -3.94
N ASP A 33 9.93 -10.58 -4.90
CA ASP A 33 11.01 -10.82 -5.86
C ASP A 33 12.37 -10.87 -5.17
N LEU A 34 12.64 -9.95 -4.24
CA LEU A 34 13.85 -9.95 -3.43
C LEU A 34 14.00 -11.27 -2.65
N SER A 35 12.92 -11.81 -2.09
CA SER A 35 12.95 -13.06 -1.33
C SER A 35 13.44 -14.26 -2.13
N THR A 36 13.32 -14.21 -3.45
CA THR A 36 13.83 -15.26 -4.35
C THR A 36 15.31 -15.13 -4.67
N GLN A 37 15.93 -13.98 -4.35
CA GLN A 37 17.27 -13.61 -4.77
C GLN A 37 18.19 -13.25 -3.58
N TYR A 38 17.62 -12.94 -2.43
CA TYR A 38 18.34 -12.44 -1.27
C TYR A 38 18.01 -13.26 -0.03
N LYS A 39 19.05 -13.62 0.75
CA LYS A 39 18.84 -14.37 2.00
C LYS A 39 18.13 -13.48 3.01
N ASN A 40 17.00 -13.92 3.49
CA ASN A 40 16.21 -13.24 4.51
C ASN A 40 15.59 -14.25 5.48
N GLU A 41 15.23 -13.81 6.66
CA GLU A 41 14.57 -14.64 7.67
C GLU A 41 13.10 -14.84 7.37
N MET A 42 12.43 -13.78 6.93
CA MET A 42 11.01 -13.80 6.58
C MET A 42 10.70 -12.69 5.57
N THR A 43 9.71 -12.94 4.74
CA THR A 43 9.12 -11.92 3.86
C THR A 43 7.64 -11.76 4.20
N LEU A 44 7.18 -10.52 4.42
CA LEU A 44 5.77 -10.19 4.61
C LEU A 44 5.27 -9.37 3.44
N CYS A 45 4.34 -9.94 2.69
CA CYS A 45 3.66 -9.30 1.57
C CYS A 45 2.26 -8.88 1.99
N MET A 46 1.98 -7.58 1.96
CA MET A 46 0.69 -7.03 2.38
C MET A 46 -0.10 -6.52 1.18
N ASN A 47 -1.36 -6.93 1.09
CA ASN A 47 -2.33 -6.46 0.09
C ASN A 47 -1.78 -6.51 -1.34
N ILE A 48 -1.23 -7.64 -1.72
CA ILE A 48 -0.77 -7.91 -3.09
C ILE A 48 -1.80 -8.70 -3.87
N ALA A 49 -1.78 -8.57 -5.19
CA ALA A 49 -2.43 -9.48 -6.12
C ALA A 49 -1.38 -10.12 -7.04
N TYR A 50 -1.65 -11.32 -7.54
CA TYR A 50 -0.77 -11.97 -8.49
C TYR A 50 -1.57 -12.82 -9.49
N PRO A 51 -1.50 -12.50 -10.79
CA PRO A 51 -0.90 -11.30 -11.36
C PRO A 51 -1.60 -10.01 -10.86
N PHE A 52 -0.83 -8.95 -10.71
CA PHE A 52 -1.39 -7.66 -10.28
C PHE A 52 -1.82 -6.84 -11.51
N LEU A 53 -3.06 -7.02 -11.94
CA LEU A 53 -3.58 -6.34 -13.12
C LEU A 53 -4.17 -4.99 -12.75
N VAL A 54 -3.44 -3.93 -13.04
CA VAL A 54 -3.92 -2.55 -12.87
C VAL A 54 -4.83 -2.19 -14.03
N GLY A 55 -6.05 -1.73 -13.72
CA GLY A 55 -7.01 -1.35 -14.76
C GLY A 55 -6.58 -0.13 -15.58
N ASP A 56 -6.92 -0.14 -16.87
CA ASP A 56 -6.51 0.90 -17.84
C ASP A 56 -6.88 2.32 -17.38
N ILE A 57 -8.03 2.50 -16.75
CA ILE A 57 -8.49 3.80 -16.23
C ILE A 57 -7.47 4.37 -15.22
N LEU A 58 -6.98 3.55 -14.29
CA LEU A 58 -5.99 4.01 -13.31
C LEU A 58 -4.64 4.29 -13.97
N LEU A 59 -4.24 3.47 -14.94
CA LEU A 59 -3.02 3.70 -15.73
C LEU A 59 -3.09 5.00 -16.53
N ASP A 60 -4.24 5.33 -17.10
CA ASP A 60 -4.44 6.57 -17.85
C ASP A 60 -4.47 7.79 -16.93
N TYR A 61 -5.12 7.70 -15.76
CA TYR A 61 -5.07 8.75 -14.76
C TYR A 61 -3.63 9.02 -14.29
N ALA A 62 -2.86 7.97 -13.99
CA ALA A 62 -1.47 8.13 -13.55
C ALA A 62 -0.58 8.81 -14.59
N LYS A 63 -0.85 8.61 -15.89
CA LYS A 63 -0.13 9.32 -16.97
C LYS A 63 -0.58 10.78 -17.13
N GLY A 64 -1.89 11.01 -17.04
CA GLY A 64 -2.53 12.27 -17.42
C GLY A 64 -2.73 13.23 -16.23
N ASN A 65 -3.26 12.74 -15.14
CA ASN A 65 -3.71 13.53 -13.99
C ASN A 65 -3.54 12.75 -12.69
N LEU A 66 -2.44 13.02 -11.97
CA LEU A 66 -2.13 12.34 -10.72
C LEU A 66 -3.23 12.49 -9.65
N ASP A 67 -3.89 13.63 -9.58
CA ASP A 67 -4.98 13.84 -8.62
C ASP A 67 -6.15 12.88 -8.89
N GLN A 68 -6.49 12.62 -10.15
CA GLN A 68 -7.52 11.63 -10.49
C GLN A 68 -7.09 10.21 -10.13
N ALA A 69 -5.81 9.88 -10.30
CA ALA A 69 -5.28 8.59 -9.88
C ALA A 69 -5.36 8.45 -8.35
N VAL A 70 -4.99 9.48 -7.61
CA VAL A 70 -5.08 9.49 -6.14
C VAL A 70 -6.54 9.37 -5.68
N GLU A 71 -7.47 10.13 -6.28
CA GLU A 71 -8.90 10.01 -5.97
C GLU A 71 -9.45 8.61 -6.26
N PHE A 72 -9.00 8.00 -7.36
CA PHE A 72 -9.37 6.62 -7.68
C PHE A 72 -8.88 5.64 -6.59
N LEU A 73 -7.62 5.77 -6.18
CA LEU A 73 -7.04 4.94 -5.12
C LEU A 73 -7.78 5.13 -3.78
N MET A 74 -8.12 6.36 -3.41
CA MET A 74 -8.89 6.66 -2.20
C MET A 74 -10.32 6.09 -2.26
N LYS A 75 -10.96 6.19 -3.42
CA LYS A 75 -12.34 5.70 -3.62
C LYS A 75 -12.46 4.19 -3.52
N TYR A 76 -11.50 3.47 -4.11
CA TYR A 76 -11.56 2.01 -4.21
C TYR A 76 -10.67 1.29 -3.20
N GLY A 77 -9.66 1.97 -2.67
CA GLY A 77 -8.74 1.40 -1.69
C GLY A 77 -9.23 1.51 -0.26
N ILE A 78 -10.01 2.53 0.08
CA ILE A 78 -10.50 2.73 1.45
C ILE A 78 -11.88 2.13 1.61
N TYR A 79 -12.04 1.26 2.60
CA TYR A 79 -13.32 0.70 2.99
C TYR A 79 -13.97 1.51 4.10
N LYS A 80 -13.23 1.81 5.18
CA LYS A 80 -13.72 2.59 6.31
C LYS A 80 -12.78 3.75 6.65
N MET A 81 -13.34 4.82 7.21
CA MET A 81 -12.53 5.89 7.79
C MET A 81 -12.03 5.49 9.16
N PRO A 82 -10.83 5.92 9.57
CA PRO A 82 -10.34 5.65 10.91
C PRO A 82 -11.30 6.22 11.95
N GLU A 83 -11.61 5.42 12.97
CA GLU A 83 -12.51 5.82 14.06
C GLU A 83 -11.87 6.86 14.98
N THR A 84 -10.55 6.80 15.12
CA THR A 84 -9.81 7.75 15.96
C THR A 84 -9.77 9.12 15.30
N GLU A 85 -10.11 10.16 16.08
CA GLU A 85 -9.69 11.51 15.73
C GLU A 85 -8.18 11.44 15.44
N ILE A 86 -7.77 11.80 14.23
CA ILE A 86 -6.35 11.99 13.94
C ILE A 86 -5.92 13.12 14.89
N LYS A 87 -5.39 12.77 16.05
CA LYS A 87 -4.68 13.72 16.88
C LYS A 87 -3.52 14.16 16.05
N THR A 88 -3.69 15.25 15.32
CA THR A 88 -2.59 15.97 14.71
C THR A 88 -1.71 16.35 15.88
N THR A 89 -0.73 15.48 16.19
CA THR A 89 0.34 15.82 17.13
C THR A 89 0.99 17.04 16.52
N GLY A 90 0.54 18.19 17.04
CA GLY A 90 0.85 19.48 16.48
C GLY A 90 2.33 19.76 16.54
N PHE A 91 3.02 19.46 15.45
CA PHE A 91 4.05 20.36 14.98
C PHE A 91 3.40 21.49 14.16
N GLY A 92 2.21 21.92 14.56
CA GLY A 92 1.58 23.14 14.14
C GLY A 92 2.18 24.27 14.94
N VAL A 93 3.09 25.03 14.35
CA VAL A 93 3.44 26.35 14.84
C VAL A 93 2.12 27.10 15.06
N LYS A 94 1.86 27.51 16.32
CA LYS A 94 0.71 28.32 16.70
C LYS A 94 0.72 29.54 15.77
N GLY A 95 -0.21 29.62 14.82
CA GLY A 95 -0.30 30.72 13.85
C GLY A 95 -0.12 30.39 12.37
N SER A 96 0.29 29.17 11.98
CA SER A 96 0.24 28.78 10.59
C SER A 96 -1.19 28.40 10.22
N GLY A 97 -1.89 29.26 9.50
CA GLY A 97 -3.31 29.18 9.14
C GLY A 97 -3.71 28.03 8.23
N PHE A 98 -3.11 26.85 8.37
CA PHE A 98 -3.44 25.68 7.59
C PHE A 98 -4.64 24.91 8.14
N TYR A 99 -5.00 25.12 9.41
CA TYR A 99 -6.22 24.65 10.05
C TYR A 99 -6.88 25.81 10.83
N GLY A 100 -7.10 26.91 10.14
CA GLY A 100 -7.88 28.02 10.68
C GLY A 100 -9.32 27.55 10.89
N ARG A 101 -9.79 27.56 12.14
CA ARG A 101 -11.20 27.56 12.46
C ARG A 101 -11.87 28.79 11.81
N SER A 102 -12.16 28.72 10.54
CA SER A 102 -13.15 29.59 9.94
C SER A 102 -14.40 28.73 9.66
N LYS A 103 -15.52 29.11 10.23
CA LYS A 103 -16.85 28.77 9.69
C LYS A 103 -16.96 29.44 8.31
N GLY A 104 -16.28 28.88 7.32
CA GLY A 104 -16.28 29.36 5.96
C GLY A 104 -15.50 28.37 5.13
N GLU A 105 -16.07 28.02 4.01
CA GLU A 105 -15.60 27.12 2.97
C GLU A 105 -14.13 26.69 3.10
N ILE A 106 -13.88 25.48 3.57
CA ILE A 106 -12.57 24.84 3.44
C ILE A 106 -12.39 24.56 1.96
N LYS A 107 -11.70 25.46 1.27
CA LYS A 107 -11.27 25.16 -0.10
C LYS A 107 -10.22 24.07 0.00
N SER A 108 -10.60 22.86 -0.42
CA SER A 108 -9.64 21.79 -0.62
C SER A 108 -8.53 22.29 -1.53
N PRO A 109 -7.24 22.09 -1.19
CA PRO A 109 -6.14 22.45 -2.08
C PRO A 109 -6.19 21.69 -3.41
N TYR A 110 -7.07 20.73 -3.55
CA TYR A 110 -7.21 19.82 -4.70
C TYR A 110 -8.47 20.11 -5.51
N GLY A 111 -8.74 21.35 -5.88
CA GLY A 111 -9.72 21.80 -6.85
C GLY A 111 -10.88 20.83 -7.13
N THR A 112 -11.85 20.74 -6.22
CA THR A 112 -12.97 19.78 -6.33
C THR A 112 -13.97 20.19 -7.38
N LYS A 113 -14.13 19.34 -8.39
CA LYS A 113 -15.42 19.15 -9.04
C LYS A 113 -15.76 17.67 -8.95
N THR A 114 -16.85 17.35 -8.24
CA THR A 114 -17.60 16.08 -8.25
C THR A 114 -17.06 14.88 -7.45
N VAL A 115 -16.79 15.04 -6.18
CA VAL A 115 -17.03 14.00 -5.18
C VAL A 115 -17.93 14.63 -4.13
N GLU A 116 -18.92 13.89 -3.60
CA GLU A 116 -19.76 14.38 -2.52
C GLU A 116 -18.88 15.03 -1.46
N ASN A 117 -19.03 16.36 -1.31
CA ASN A 117 -18.18 17.18 -0.44
C ASN A 117 -18.49 16.86 1.03
N ASP A 118 -17.87 15.81 1.55
CA ASP A 118 -17.76 15.59 2.98
C ASP A 118 -16.42 16.19 3.47
N PRO A 119 -16.43 17.40 4.06
CA PRO A 119 -15.21 18.07 4.50
C PRO A 119 -14.47 17.29 5.57
N GLU A 120 -15.17 16.53 6.40
CA GLU A 120 -14.57 15.70 7.45
C GLU A 120 -13.77 14.54 6.81
N ARG A 121 -14.35 13.90 5.80
CA ARG A 121 -13.68 12.86 5.04
C ARG A 121 -12.41 13.37 4.37
N GLU A 122 -12.45 14.55 3.74
CA GLU A 122 -11.29 15.14 3.09
C GLU A 122 -10.17 15.48 4.07
N ILE A 123 -10.51 15.98 5.27
CA ILE A 123 -9.51 16.23 6.32
C ILE A 123 -8.84 14.93 6.76
N LYS A 124 -9.61 13.87 6.96
CA LYS A 124 -9.07 12.55 7.36
C LYS A 124 -8.18 11.95 6.26
N LEU A 125 -8.55 12.09 4.99
CA LEU A 125 -7.77 11.58 3.85
C LEU A 125 -6.51 12.39 3.53
N TYR A 126 -6.42 13.63 3.99
CA TYR A 126 -5.33 14.53 3.62
C TYR A 126 -3.92 13.94 3.85
N PRO A 127 -3.60 13.30 4.99
CA PRO A 127 -2.27 12.73 5.19
C PRO A 127 -1.92 11.67 4.14
N LEU A 128 -2.88 10.80 3.80
CA LEU A 128 -2.68 9.74 2.82
C LEU A 128 -2.55 10.30 1.40
N LYS A 129 -3.44 11.21 0.99
CA LYS A 129 -3.35 11.92 -0.30
C LYS A 129 -2.02 12.65 -0.45
N ARG A 130 -1.53 13.30 0.62
CA ARG A 130 -0.25 13.99 0.61
C ARG A 130 0.92 13.06 0.32
N LEU A 131 0.92 11.84 0.85
CA LEU A 131 1.98 10.86 0.56
C LEU A 131 2.04 10.55 -0.94
N PHE A 132 0.90 10.29 -1.58
CA PHE A 132 0.84 10.04 -3.02
C PHE A 132 1.26 11.25 -3.83
N ASN A 133 0.85 12.46 -3.44
CA ASN A 133 1.17 13.69 -4.16
C ASN A 133 2.61 14.18 -3.98
N GLN A 134 3.40 13.56 -3.09
CA GLN A 134 4.84 13.77 -3.01
C GLN A 134 5.62 13.00 -4.08
N THR A 135 4.98 12.05 -4.73
CA THR A 135 5.58 11.25 -5.80
C THR A 135 5.39 11.96 -7.14
N GLU A 136 6.44 12.02 -7.95
CA GLU A 136 6.33 12.53 -9.30
C GLU A 136 5.40 11.65 -10.14
N LYS A 137 4.61 12.27 -11.01
CA LYS A 137 3.63 11.63 -11.87
C LYS A 137 4.22 10.51 -12.70
N GLU A 138 5.41 10.73 -13.25
CA GLU A 138 6.14 9.78 -14.07
C GLU A 138 6.48 8.51 -13.27
N ILE A 139 6.90 8.65 -12.01
CA ILE A 139 7.22 7.54 -11.11
C ILE A 139 5.95 6.74 -10.81
N SER A 140 4.85 7.39 -10.45
CA SER A 140 3.57 6.72 -10.19
C SER A 140 3.08 5.90 -11.40
N SER A 141 3.24 6.45 -12.61
CA SER A 141 2.90 5.75 -13.85
C SER A 141 3.79 4.52 -14.10
N ILE A 142 5.10 4.64 -13.79
CA ILE A 142 6.06 3.54 -13.93
C ILE A 142 5.72 2.43 -12.91
N ASP A 143 5.44 2.78 -11.67
CA ASP A 143 5.12 1.83 -10.61
C ASP A 143 3.86 1.01 -10.93
N LEU A 144 2.78 1.67 -11.34
CA LEU A 144 1.54 0.99 -11.72
C LEU A 144 1.70 0.07 -12.93
N LYS A 145 2.51 0.47 -13.92
CA LYS A 145 2.86 -0.41 -15.05
C LYS A 145 3.72 -1.58 -14.59
N SER A 146 4.63 -1.34 -13.67
CA SER A 146 5.49 -2.38 -13.12
C SER A 146 4.68 -3.42 -12.35
N CYS A 147 3.63 -3.02 -11.61
CA CYS A 147 2.66 -3.95 -11.02
C CYS A 147 2.04 -4.85 -12.08
N THR A 148 1.53 -4.25 -13.17
CA THR A 148 0.86 -5.01 -14.25
C THR A 148 1.80 -5.99 -14.94
N ASN A 149 3.07 -5.63 -15.10
CA ASN A 149 4.06 -6.42 -15.81
C ASN A 149 4.82 -7.42 -14.92
N PHE A 150 4.66 -7.31 -13.60
CA PHE A 150 5.39 -8.14 -12.66
C PHE A 150 5.02 -9.62 -12.82
N ARG A 151 6.03 -10.47 -13.01
CA ARG A 151 5.88 -11.93 -13.05
C ARG A 151 7.11 -12.59 -12.44
N LEU A 152 6.87 -13.54 -11.57
CA LEU A 152 7.88 -14.50 -11.13
C LEU A 152 7.95 -15.67 -12.12
N LYS A 153 9.10 -16.28 -12.23
CA LYS A 153 9.25 -17.55 -12.96
C LYS A 153 8.70 -18.70 -12.11
N ASP A 154 8.23 -19.77 -12.73
CA ASP A 154 7.68 -20.94 -12.03
C ASP A 154 8.63 -21.52 -10.98
N ASN A 155 9.93 -21.55 -11.26
CA ASN A 155 10.94 -22.02 -10.33
C ASN A 155 11.12 -21.08 -9.13
N GLN A 156 10.90 -19.77 -9.29
CA GLN A 156 10.92 -18.81 -8.20
C GLN A 156 9.72 -19.02 -7.29
N ILE A 157 8.51 -19.18 -7.85
CA ILE A 157 7.28 -19.45 -7.09
C ILE A 157 7.43 -20.73 -6.27
N LYS A 158 7.90 -21.82 -6.89
CA LYS A 158 8.11 -23.11 -6.21
C LYS A 158 9.18 -23.06 -5.10
N ASN A 159 10.08 -22.11 -5.16
CA ASN A 159 11.17 -21.95 -4.21
C ASN A 159 10.93 -20.87 -3.16
N LEU A 160 9.76 -20.25 -3.14
CA LEU A 160 9.39 -19.32 -2.07
C LEU A 160 9.49 -20.01 -0.70
N ARG A 161 10.13 -19.35 0.26
CA ARG A 161 10.30 -19.86 1.63
C ARG A 161 10.10 -18.72 2.61
N ASN A 162 9.48 -19.04 3.74
CA ASN A 162 9.26 -18.08 4.83
C ASN A 162 8.54 -16.80 4.37
N VAL A 163 7.59 -16.94 3.44
CA VAL A 163 6.76 -15.84 2.96
C VAL A 163 5.43 -15.88 3.67
N LYS A 164 5.08 -14.79 4.32
CA LYS A 164 3.78 -14.57 4.94
C LYS A 164 2.99 -13.55 4.15
N PHE A 165 1.70 -13.74 4.07
CA PHE A 165 0.78 -12.87 3.33
C PHE A 165 -0.25 -12.29 4.29
N LEU A 166 -0.47 -10.99 4.17
CA LEU A 166 -1.53 -10.29 4.87
C LEU A 166 -2.44 -9.65 3.84
N PHE A 167 -3.72 -9.94 3.94
CA PHE A 167 -4.76 -9.40 3.07
C PHE A 167 -5.82 -8.67 3.90
N CYS A 168 -6.58 -7.82 3.25
CA CYS A 168 -7.75 -7.16 3.80
C CYS A 168 -9.01 -7.64 3.03
N ASP A 169 -10.05 -8.05 3.74
CA ASP A 169 -11.23 -8.68 3.13
C ASP A 169 -12.07 -7.72 2.28
N LYS A 170 -11.97 -6.41 2.52
CA LYS A 170 -12.66 -5.37 1.75
C LYS A 170 -11.78 -4.64 0.74
N ASP A 171 -10.54 -5.11 0.54
CA ASP A 171 -9.66 -4.55 -0.47
C ASP A 171 -10.22 -4.74 -1.89
N LYS A 172 -10.49 -3.65 -2.59
CA LYS A 172 -10.99 -3.68 -3.98
C LYS A 172 -9.89 -3.48 -5.01
N LEU A 173 -8.69 -3.06 -4.58
CA LEU A 173 -7.52 -2.86 -5.46
C LEU A 173 -6.71 -4.14 -5.62
N ALA A 174 -6.47 -4.85 -4.52
CA ALA A 174 -5.74 -6.11 -4.48
C ALA A 174 -6.56 -7.17 -3.75
N ARG A 175 -7.62 -7.65 -4.40
CA ARG A 175 -8.55 -8.61 -3.79
C ARG A 175 -7.86 -9.91 -3.41
N TYR A 176 -8.11 -10.35 -2.18
CA TYR A 176 -7.72 -11.69 -1.76
C TYR A 176 -8.37 -12.74 -2.66
N ASN A 177 -7.56 -13.61 -3.21
CA ASN A 177 -8.01 -14.76 -3.99
C ASN A 177 -7.28 -16.02 -3.49
N PRO A 178 -7.97 -16.94 -2.80
CA PRO A 178 -7.36 -18.15 -2.27
C PRO A 178 -6.85 -19.11 -3.38
N GLU A 179 -7.36 -18.97 -4.61
CA GLU A 179 -6.92 -19.77 -5.77
C GLU A 179 -5.67 -19.15 -6.45
N ASN A 180 -5.10 -18.11 -5.87
CA ASN A 180 -3.89 -17.50 -6.39
C ASN A 180 -2.72 -18.49 -6.32
N GLU A 181 -1.99 -18.64 -7.43
CA GLU A 181 -0.89 -19.60 -7.54
C GLU A 181 0.24 -19.39 -6.50
N LEU A 182 0.47 -18.13 -6.06
CA LEU A 182 1.41 -17.86 -4.98
C LEU A 182 0.96 -18.50 -3.67
N LEU A 183 -0.35 -18.45 -3.36
CA LEU A 183 -0.91 -18.97 -2.13
C LEU A 183 -0.99 -20.49 -2.17
N ILE A 184 -1.36 -21.06 -3.31
CA ILE A 184 -1.39 -22.53 -3.52
C ILE A 184 0.02 -23.12 -3.35
N ASN A 185 1.05 -22.44 -3.88
CA ASN A 185 2.43 -22.90 -3.79
C ASN A 185 3.12 -22.56 -2.47
N ALA A 186 2.66 -21.54 -1.74
CA ALA A 186 3.17 -21.21 -0.40
C ALA A 186 2.85 -22.29 0.65
N ASN A 187 1.88 -23.16 0.38
CA ASN A 187 1.59 -24.44 1.06
C ASN A 187 1.26 -24.36 2.56
N HIS A 188 0.98 -23.18 3.11
CA HIS A 188 0.70 -23.04 4.53
C HIS A 188 -0.42 -22.02 4.79
N GLU A 189 -1.61 -22.52 5.15
CA GLU A 189 -2.69 -21.69 5.73
C GLU A 189 -2.20 -20.83 6.92
N LYS A 190 -1.15 -21.29 7.62
CA LYS A 190 -0.51 -20.59 8.74
C LYS A 190 0.19 -19.28 8.35
N ASP A 191 0.50 -19.11 7.07
CA ASP A 191 1.23 -17.97 6.56
C ASP A 191 0.31 -16.94 5.89
N ILE A 192 -1.02 -17.15 5.98
CA ILE A 192 -2.02 -16.23 5.44
C ILE A 192 -2.79 -15.59 6.58
N PHE A 193 -2.79 -14.27 6.62
CA PHE A 193 -3.48 -13.46 7.60
C PHE A 193 -4.50 -12.57 6.89
N ILE A 194 -5.69 -12.43 7.46
CA ILE A 194 -6.75 -11.60 6.89
C ILE A 194 -7.19 -10.60 7.95
N LEU A 195 -7.19 -9.31 7.59
CA LEU A 195 -7.83 -8.24 8.35
C LEU A 195 -9.27 -8.11 7.88
N GLU A 196 -10.18 -8.16 8.83
CA GLU A 196 -11.61 -8.03 8.56
C GLU A 196 -12.02 -6.56 8.50
N GLU A 197 -13.08 -6.26 7.73
CA GLU A 197 -13.65 -4.92 7.60
C GLU A 197 -12.61 -3.83 7.30
N THR A 198 -11.60 -4.15 6.46
CA THR A 198 -10.49 -3.27 6.16
C THR A 198 -10.19 -3.31 4.66
N GLY A 199 -9.88 -2.15 4.07
CA GLY A 199 -9.54 -1.99 2.66
C GLY A 199 -8.04 -2.08 2.40
N HIS A 200 -7.59 -1.41 1.34
CA HIS A 200 -6.20 -1.50 0.86
C HIS A 200 -5.18 -0.85 1.78
N PHE A 201 -5.59 0.06 2.64
CA PHE A 201 -4.69 0.86 3.48
C PHE A 201 -4.88 0.56 4.98
N PRO A 202 -4.57 -0.68 5.46
CA PRO A 202 -4.85 -1.09 6.84
C PRO A 202 -4.19 -0.21 7.89
N TYR A 203 -2.99 0.31 7.62
CA TYR A 203 -2.28 1.23 8.50
C TYR A 203 -2.97 2.59 8.68
N PHE A 204 -3.90 2.91 7.78
CA PHE A 204 -4.73 4.10 7.86
C PHE A 204 -6.12 3.78 8.41
N GLU A 205 -6.73 2.68 7.97
CA GLU A 205 -8.11 2.33 8.26
C GLU A 205 -8.30 1.71 9.66
N ASP A 206 -7.38 0.82 10.05
CA ASP A 206 -7.43 0.09 11.33
C ASP A 206 -6.02 -0.27 11.83
N PRO A 207 -5.26 0.70 12.32
CA PRO A 207 -3.90 0.45 12.80
C PRO A 207 -3.86 -0.48 14.00
N ASP A 208 -4.89 -0.51 14.85
CA ASP A 208 -4.94 -1.34 16.04
C ASP A 208 -5.08 -2.82 15.65
N GLN A 209 -5.95 -3.14 14.71
CA GLN A 209 -6.10 -4.50 14.20
C GLN A 209 -4.81 -4.94 13.48
N LEU A 210 -4.19 -4.05 12.70
CA LEU A 210 -2.91 -4.32 12.06
C LEU A 210 -1.82 -4.62 13.08
N GLU A 211 -1.71 -3.85 14.16
CA GLU A 211 -0.74 -4.09 15.24
C GLU A 211 -0.96 -5.46 15.89
N MET A 212 -2.20 -5.84 16.17
CA MET A 212 -2.52 -7.15 16.73
C MET A 212 -2.07 -8.30 15.82
N VAL A 213 -2.26 -8.15 14.51
CA VAL A 213 -1.83 -9.16 13.54
C VAL A 213 -0.31 -9.17 13.41
N PHE A 214 0.36 -8.04 13.42
CA PHE A 214 1.83 -7.97 13.42
C PHE A 214 2.44 -8.70 14.62
N LYS A 215 1.88 -8.53 15.81
CA LYS A 215 2.31 -9.28 17.01
C LYS A 215 2.24 -10.79 16.79
N LYS A 216 1.23 -11.29 16.07
CA LYS A 216 1.12 -12.73 15.73
C LYS A 216 2.10 -13.17 14.62
N ILE A 217 2.40 -12.28 13.69
CA ILE A 217 3.31 -12.57 12.58
C ILE A 217 4.76 -12.68 13.07
N PHE A 218 5.14 -11.82 14.01
CA PHE A 218 6.52 -11.67 14.48
C PHE A 218 6.80 -12.36 15.82
N SER A 219 5.79 -13.05 16.44
CA SER A 219 5.99 -13.90 17.60
C SER A 219 6.48 -15.30 17.18
#